data_1017b5dd8faa73d2bfd290934d715c90
#
_entry.id   1017b5dd8faa73d2bfd290934d715c90
#
_cell.length_a   1.000
_cell.length_b   1.000
_cell.length_c   1.000
_cell.angle_alpha   90.00
_cell.angle_beta   90.00
_cell.angle_gamma   90.00
#
_symmetry.space_group_name_H-M   'P 1'
#
loop_
_entity.id
_entity.type
_entity.pdbx_description
1 polymer ?
#
loop_
_entity_poly.entity_id
_entity_poly.type
_entity_poly.pdbx_seq_one_letter_code
_entity_poly.pdbx_strand_id
1 'polypeptide(L)'
;MKRIFIVATLSFTSLCSLYGYANEKDYEVIESNLSQTRYFSLGMNGFVGRISEGEVAVIDILKSKSATNIFLRIANNPKATPESKLYAACGLKQLGKLNNNDIKSIFEKEWDDDVSILKADILRKEKFKHLYFGILNHGCM
;
A
#
# COMPACT_ATOMS: atom_id res chain seq x y z
N MET A 1 44.40 15.11 55.98
CA MET A 1 43.47 15.82 55.10
C MET A 1 43.11 14.86 53.94
N LYS A 2 41.94 14.20 54.00
CA LYS A 2 41.43 13.29 52.95
C LYS A 2 40.48 14.08 52.05
N ARG A 3 40.83 14.23 50.77
CA ARG A 3 39.95 14.84 49.75
C ARG A 3 39.04 13.76 49.19
N ILE A 4 37.73 13.91 49.42
CA ILE A 4 36.70 13.06 48.85
C ILE A 4 36.37 13.64 47.48
N PHE A 5 36.61 12.84 46.40
CA PHE A 5 36.13 13.15 45.04
C PHE A 5 34.74 12.55 44.89
N ILE A 6 33.75 13.40 44.75
CA ILE A 6 32.37 12.98 44.36
C ILE A 6 32.35 12.91 42.85
N VAL A 7 32.22 11.70 42.32
CA VAL A 7 31.97 11.46 40.91
C VAL A 7 30.46 11.52 40.67
N ALA A 8 30.02 12.60 40.05
CA ALA A 8 28.64 12.73 39.58
C ALA A 8 28.49 11.96 38.28
N THR A 9 27.86 10.79 38.33
CA THR A 9 27.43 10.03 37.13
C THR A 9 26.15 10.63 36.58
N LEU A 10 26.25 11.37 35.48
CA LEU A 10 25.10 11.79 34.69
C LEU A 10 24.48 10.58 34.02
N SER A 11 23.33 10.14 34.50
CA SER A 11 22.48 9.17 33.81
C SER A 11 21.78 9.85 32.60
N PHE A 12 22.32 9.62 31.44
CA PHE A 12 21.67 10.00 30.17
C PHE A 12 20.62 8.95 29.86
N THR A 13 19.40 9.10 30.37
CA THR A 13 18.28 8.23 30.06
C THR A 13 17.77 8.58 28.65
N SER A 14 17.92 7.61 27.78
CA SER A 14 17.48 7.58 26.38
C SER A 14 15.97 7.84 26.24
N LEU A 15 15.61 9.01 25.72
CA LEU A 15 14.23 9.40 25.36
C LEU A 15 13.92 9.11 23.88
N CYS A 16 14.45 8.03 23.30
CA CYS A 16 14.32 7.74 21.86
C CYS A 16 13.27 6.71 21.47
N SER A 17 12.31 6.32 22.35
CA SER A 17 11.44 5.17 22.06
C SER A 17 9.97 5.51 21.73
N LEU A 18 9.56 6.76 21.65
CA LEU A 18 8.13 7.11 21.51
C LEU A 18 7.68 7.56 20.12
N TYR A 19 8.58 7.73 19.17
CA TYR A 19 8.21 8.19 17.82
C TYR A 19 7.82 7.08 16.83
N GLY A 20 8.04 5.79 17.17
CA GLY A 20 7.78 4.67 16.28
C GLY A 20 6.36 4.08 16.35
N TYR A 21 5.62 4.30 17.42
CA TYR A 21 4.36 3.58 17.69
C TYR A 21 3.10 4.22 17.10
N ALA A 22 3.12 5.52 16.84
CA ALA A 22 1.96 6.22 16.29
C ALA A 22 1.68 5.91 14.80
N ASN A 23 2.68 5.42 14.08
CA ASN A 23 2.62 5.27 12.61
C ASN A 23 2.11 3.90 12.14
N GLU A 24 2.17 2.85 12.94
CA GLU A 24 1.78 1.49 12.53
C GLU A 24 0.25 1.30 12.59
N LYS A 25 -0.41 1.89 13.56
CA LYS A 25 -1.88 1.83 13.72
C LYS A 25 -2.61 2.56 12.58
N ASP A 26 -2.02 3.63 12.05
CA ASP A 26 -2.60 4.37 10.92
C ASP A 26 -2.58 3.54 9.63
N TYR A 27 -1.52 2.75 9.41
CA TYR A 27 -1.43 1.87 8.23
C TYR A 27 -2.40 0.70 8.26
N GLU A 28 -2.79 0.18 9.42
CA GLU A 28 -3.82 -0.87 9.53
C GLU A 28 -5.19 -0.35 9.05
N VAL A 29 -5.53 0.89 9.39
CA VAL A 29 -6.76 1.53 8.93
C VAL A 29 -6.73 1.75 7.42
N ILE A 30 -5.61 2.26 6.89
CA ILE A 30 -5.43 2.47 5.44
C ILE A 30 -5.52 1.13 4.69
N GLU A 31 -4.85 0.08 5.18
CA GLU A 31 -4.89 -1.27 4.62
C GLU A 31 -6.33 -1.83 4.60
N SER A 32 -7.06 -1.69 5.72
CA SER A 32 -8.44 -2.13 5.83
C SER A 32 -9.35 -1.41 4.83
N ASN A 33 -9.23 -0.09 4.73
CA ASN A 33 -10.02 0.72 3.80
C ASN A 33 -9.69 0.36 2.35
N LEU A 34 -8.41 0.24 2.01
CA LEU A 34 -7.97 -0.14 0.67
C LEU A 34 -8.49 -1.53 0.30
N SER A 35 -8.49 -2.49 1.24
CA SER A 35 -8.97 -3.86 1.01
C SER A 35 -10.46 -3.94 0.63
N GLN A 36 -11.24 -2.92 0.91
CA GLN A 36 -12.69 -2.83 0.63
C GLN A 36 -13.03 -1.90 -0.54
N THR A 37 -12.02 -1.42 -1.27
CA THR A 37 -12.22 -0.51 -2.40
C THR A 37 -13.08 -1.17 -3.49
N ARG A 38 -14.07 -0.43 -4.01
CA ARG A 38 -15.09 -0.97 -4.94
C ARG A 38 -14.82 -0.63 -6.40
N TYR A 39 -13.86 0.19 -6.70
CA TYR A 39 -13.43 0.53 -8.05
C TYR A 39 -11.95 0.81 -8.09
N PHE A 40 -11.35 0.47 -9.20
CA PHE A 40 -9.95 0.79 -9.50
C PHE A 40 -9.89 2.04 -10.37
N SER A 41 -9.08 3.00 -10.00
CA SER A 41 -8.96 4.25 -10.73
C SER A 41 -7.58 4.86 -10.50
N LEU A 42 -6.95 5.28 -11.57
CA LEU A 42 -5.63 5.91 -11.55
C LEU A 42 -5.72 7.29 -12.21
N GLY A 43 -4.98 8.24 -11.63
CA GLY A 43 -4.95 9.61 -12.10
C GLY A 43 -6.17 10.42 -11.70
N MET A 44 -6.31 11.59 -12.31
CA MET A 44 -7.38 12.52 -11.98
C MET A 44 -8.71 12.05 -12.57
N ASN A 45 -9.74 12.01 -11.73
CA ASN A 45 -11.10 11.66 -12.09
C ASN A 45 -12.06 12.82 -11.82
N GLY A 46 -13.14 12.85 -12.60
CA GLY A 46 -14.19 13.85 -12.48
C GLY A 46 -13.79 15.25 -12.95
N PHE A 47 -14.79 16.11 -13.01
CA PHE A 47 -14.61 17.52 -13.44
C PHE A 47 -13.65 18.31 -12.55
N VAL A 48 -13.54 17.94 -11.27
CA VAL A 48 -12.68 18.61 -10.27
C VAL A 48 -11.26 18.03 -10.22
N GLY A 49 -10.99 16.95 -10.98
CA GLY A 49 -9.66 16.35 -11.04
C GLY A 49 -9.19 15.75 -9.71
N ARG A 50 -10.02 14.92 -9.05
CA ARG A 50 -9.65 14.25 -7.79
C ARG A 50 -8.96 12.92 -8.06
N ILE A 51 -7.92 12.66 -7.28
CA ILE A 51 -7.30 11.33 -7.20
C ILE A 51 -8.21 10.41 -6.38
N SER A 52 -8.31 9.14 -6.75
CA SER A 52 -9.12 8.16 -6.02
C SER A 52 -8.56 7.88 -4.63
N GLU A 53 -9.44 7.54 -3.68
CA GLU A 53 -9.02 7.15 -2.32
C GLU A 53 -8.09 5.94 -2.33
N GLY A 54 -8.31 4.98 -3.26
CA GLY A 54 -7.43 3.83 -3.43
C GLY A 54 -6.02 4.22 -3.87
N GLU A 55 -5.89 5.16 -4.79
CA GLU A 55 -4.59 5.66 -5.24
C GLU A 55 -3.88 6.45 -4.13
N VAL A 56 -4.61 7.28 -3.38
CA VAL A 56 -4.08 7.98 -2.19
C VAL A 56 -3.56 6.97 -1.17
N ALA A 57 -4.33 5.92 -0.89
CA ALA A 57 -3.92 4.86 0.03
C ALA A 57 -2.63 4.16 -0.42
N VAL A 58 -2.47 3.88 -1.71
CA VAL A 58 -1.21 3.32 -2.25
C VAL A 58 -0.04 4.27 -2.00
N ILE A 59 -0.21 5.57 -2.30
CA ILE A 59 0.83 6.58 -2.08
C ILE A 59 1.23 6.66 -0.60
N ASP A 60 0.27 6.58 0.31
CA ASP A 60 0.55 6.62 1.75
C ASP A 60 1.23 5.35 2.23
N ILE A 61 0.79 4.16 1.81
CA ILE A 61 1.43 2.88 2.14
C ILE A 61 2.89 2.85 1.66
N LEU A 62 3.18 3.41 0.47
CA LEU A 62 4.55 3.45 -0.08
C LEU A 62 5.54 4.23 0.79
N LYS A 63 5.07 5.11 1.67
CA LYS A 63 5.91 5.83 2.65
C LYS A 63 6.32 4.94 3.83
N SER A 64 5.64 3.80 4.02
CA SER A 64 5.91 2.86 5.11
C SER A 64 7.15 2.01 4.82
N LYS A 65 7.96 1.75 5.84
CA LYS A 65 9.04 0.75 5.77
C LYS A 65 8.51 -0.68 5.54
N SER A 66 7.26 -0.94 5.92
CA SER A 66 6.57 -2.22 5.77
C SER A 66 5.71 -2.30 4.49
N ALA A 67 5.84 -1.35 3.56
CA ALA A 67 4.99 -1.24 2.36
C ALA A 67 4.85 -2.56 1.60
N THR A 68 5.96 -3.25 1.33
CA THR A 68 5.93 -4.56 0.65
C THR A 68 5.04 -5.56 1.38
N ASN A 69 5.17 -5.67 2.71
CA ASN A 69 4.37 -6.61 3.50
C ASN A 69 2.90 -6.24 3.52
N ILE A 70 2.57 -4.93 3.58
CA ILE A 70 1.19 -4.46 3.54
C ILE A 70 0.54 -4.84 2.20
N PHE A 71 1.19 -4.55 1.07
CA PHE A 71 0.65 -4.92 -0.24
C PHE A 71 0.53 -6.44 -0.44
N LEU A 72 1.47 -7.23 0.09
CA LEU A 72 1.38 -8.69 0.05
C LEU A 72 0.21 -9.22 0.90
N ARG A 73 -0.06 -8.61 2.06
CA ARG A 73 -1.23 -8.99 2.87
C ARG A 73 -2.53 -8.71 2.13
N ILE A 74 -2.67 -7.53 1.49
CA ILE A 74 -3.86 -7.20 0.67
C ILE A 74 -4.01 -8.21 -0.48
N ALA A 75 -2.92 -8.48 -1.21
CA ALA A 75 -2.94 -9.40 -2.35
C ALA A 75 -3.34 -10.84 -1.95
N ASN A 76 -2.91 -11.30 -0.78
CA ASN A 76 -3.22 -12.63 -0.26
C ASN A 76 -4.53 -12.70 0.52
N ASN A 77 -5.18 -11.59 0.83
CA ASN A 77 -6.42 -11.58 1.60
C ASN A 77 -7.59 -12.07 0.74
N PRO A 78 -8.22 -13.20 1.06
CA PRO A 78 -9.35 -13.72 0.27
C PRO A 78 -10.61 -12.87 0.37
N LYS A 79 -10.68 -11.96 1.36
CA LYS A 79 -11.80 -11.01 1.54
C LYS A 79 -11.57 -9.67 0.85
N ALA A 80 -10.36 -9.43 0.36
CA ALA A 80 -10.05 -8.21 -0.37
C ALA A 80 -10.68 -8.23 -1.76
N THR A 81 -11.15 -7.07 -2.21
CA THR A 81 -11.76 -6.93 -3.54
C THR A 81 -10.72 -7.10 -4.66
N PRO A 82 -11.11 -7.56 -5.86
CA PRO A 82 -10.20 -7.58 -7.02
C PRO A 82 -9.60 -6.19 -7.30
N GLU A 83 -10.39 -5.14 -7.12
CA GLU A 83 -9.95 -3.74 -7.26
C GLU A 83 -8.81 -3.41 -6.31
N SER A 84 -8.93 -3.80 -5.04
CA SER A 84 -7.89 -3.55 -4.04
C SER A 84 -6.61 -4.33 -4.32
N LYS A 85 -6.73 -5.55 -4.87
CA LYS A 85 -5.57 -6.35 -5.28
C LYS A 85 -4.82 -5.71 -6.45
N LEU A 86 -5.51 -5.02 -7.38
CA LEU A 86 -4.83 -4.23 -8.42
C LEU A 86 -4.07 -3.05 -7.82
N TYR A 87 -4.61 -2.37 -6.82
CA TYR A 87 -3.85 -1.34 -6.10
C TYR A 87 -2.61 -1.91 -5.39
N ALA A 88 -2.74 -3.11 -4.81
CA ALA A 88 -1.58 -3.81 -4.24
C ALA A 88 -0.54 -4.16 -5.32
N ALA A 89 -0.97 -4.62 -6.51
CA ALA A 89 -0.08 -4.85 -7.65
C ALA A 89 0.63 -3.56 -8.09
N CYS A 90 -0.07 -2.41 -8.10
CA CYS A 90 0.53 -1.10 -8.34
C CYS A 90 1.63 -0.76 -7.34
N GLY A 91 1.37 -0.91 -6.06
CA GLY A 91 2.35 -0.67 -5.01
C GLY A 91 3.59 -1.58 -5.15
N LEU A 92 3.37 -2.88 -5.39
CA LEU A 92 4.45 -3.85 -5.62
C LEU A 92 5.25 -3.55 -6.89
N LYS A 93 4.61 -3.04 -7.94
CA LYS A 93 5.29 -2.60 -9.16
C LYS A 93 6.22 -1.43 -8.88
N GLN A 94 5.77 -0.42 -8.15
CA GLN A 94 6.59 0.73 -7.78
C GLN A 94 7.79 0.35 -6.89
N LEU A 95 7.60 -0.66 -6.02
CA LEU A 95 8.68 -1.21 -5.20
C LEU A 95 9.61 -2.15 -5.97
N GLY A 96 9.39 -2.36 -7.27
CA GLY A 96 10.19 -3.25 -8.10
C GLY A 96 10.01 -4.74 -7.79
N LYS A 97 8.92 -5.11 -7.11
CA LYS A 97 8.66 -6.50 -6.64
C LYS A 97 7.75 -7.31 -7.56
N LEU A 98 6.92 -6.64 -8.37
CA LEU A 98 5.86 -7.32 -9.16
C LEU A 98 6.40 -8.29 -10.22
N ASN A 99 7.65 -8.15 -10.66
CA ASN A 99 8.26 -9.02 -11.66
C ASN A 99 8.69 -10.41 -11.11
N ASN A 100 8.57 -10.64 -9.80
CA ASN A 100 8.85 -11.93 -9.18
C ASN A 100 7.73 -12.94 -9.51
N ASN A 101 8.09 -14.13 -9.99
CA ASN A 101 7.13 -15.18 -10.34
C ASN A 101 6.29 -15.65 -9.14
N ASP A 102 6.86 -15.68 -7.93
CA ASP A 102 6.12 -16.04 -6.73
C ASP A 102 5.03 -15.03 -6.42
N ILE A 103 5.30 -13.73 -6.62
CA ILE A 103 4.32 -12.66 -6.44
C ILE A 103 3.26 -12.69 -7.53
N LYS A 104 3.65 -12.97 -8.78
CA LYS A 104 2.71 -13.12 -9.88
C LYS A 104 1.68 -14.21 -9.60
N SER A 105 2.10 -15.37 -9.07
CA SER A 105 1.23 -16.50 -8.77
C SER A 105 0.11 -16.16 -7.76
N ILE A 106 0.33 -15.16 -6.89
CA ILE A 106 -0.68 -14.69 -5.94
C ILE A 106 -1.88 -14.09 -6.67
N PHE A 107 -1.64 -13.35 -7.75
CA PHE A 107 -2.66 -12.65 -8.53
C PHE A 107 -3.35 -13.54 -9.58
N GLU A 108 -2.77 -14.68 -9.92
CA GLU A 108 -3.33 -15.58 -10.95
C GLU A 108 -4.73 -16.08 -10.62
N LYS A 109 -5.08 -16.16 -9.35
CA LYS A 109 -6.40 -16.58 -8.88
C LYS A 109 -7.52 -15.61 -9.26
N GLU A 110 -7.18 -14.34 -9.47
CA GLU A 110 -8.14 -13.28 -9.77
C GLU A 110 -8.26 -13.01 -11.29
N TRP A 111 -7.52 -13.70 -12.15
CA TRP A 111 -7.40 -13.36 -13.57
C TRP A 111 -8.72 -13.31 -14.32
N ASP A 112 -9.68 -14.14 -13.94
CA ASP A 112 -11.00 -14.21 -14.58
C ASP A 112 -12.04 -13.28 -13.92
N ASP A 113 -11.66 -12.61 -12.83
CA ASP A 113 -12.55 -11.70 -12.13
C ASP A 113 -12.79 -10.42 -12.93
N ASP A 114 -14.01 -9.90 -12.79
CA ASP A 114 -14.39 -8.61 -13.34
C ASP A 114 -14.07 -7.50 -12.32
N VAL A 115 -13.28 -6.54 -12.74
CA VAL A 115 -12.88 -5.37 -11.98
C VAL A 115 -13.69 -4.16 -12.43
N SER A 116 -14.23 -3.41 -11.47
CA SER A 116 -14.85 -2.13 -11.73
C SER A 116 -13.77 -1.05 -11.87
N ILE A 117 -13.64 -0.45 -13.04
CA ILE A 117 -12.72 0.67 -13.28
C ILE A 117 -13.48 1.97 -13.44
N LEU A 118 -13.00 3.02 -12.78
CA LEU A 118 -13.51 4.38 -12.96
C LEU A 118 -12.47 5.19 -13.73
N LYS A 119 -12.88 5.67 -14.91
CA LYS A 119 -12.05 6.56 -15.74
C LYS A 119 -12.88 7.74 -16.20
N ALA A 120 -12.45 8.93 -15.83
CA ALA A 120 -13.25 10.14 -15.96
C ALA A 120 -14.66 9.96 -15.41
N ASP A 121 -15.55 10.03 -15.11
CA ASP A 121 -16.88 9.73 -14.56
C ASP A 121 -17.58 8.48 -15.13
N ILE A 122 -16.85 7.63 -15.88
CA ILE A 122 -17.42 6.43 -16.49
C ILE A 122 -16.93 5.20 -15.76
N LEU A 123 -17.88 4.44 -15.16
CA LEU A 123 -17.64 3.14 -14.57
C LEU A 123 -17.76 2.04 -15.62
N ARG A 124 -16.74 1.20 -15.72
CA ARG A 124 -16.69 0.05 -16.67
C ARG A 124 -16.24 -1.19 -15.93
N LYS A 125 -16.44 -2.35 -16.58
CA LYS A 125 -15.90 -3.63 -16.14
C LYS A 125 -14.80 -4.08 -17.09
N GLU A 126 -13.68 -4.51 -16.54
CA GLU A 126 -12.58 -5.13 -17.28
C GLU A 126 -12.06 -6.35 -16.54
N LYS A 127 -11.44 -7.28 -17.28
CA LYS A 127 -10.84 -8.46 -16.68
C LYS A 127 -9.58 -8.09 -15.88
N PHE A 128 -9.46 -8.63 -14.68
CA PHE A 128 -8.30 -8.43 -13.80
C PHE A 128 -6.99 -8.69 -14.53
N LYS A 129 -6.91 -9.78 -15.28
CA LYS A 129 -5.74 -10.17 -16.06
C LYS A 129 -5.26 -9.06 -17.01
N HIS A 130 -6.15 -8.40 -17.71
CA HIS A 130 -5.79 -7.34 -18.66
C HIS A 130 -5.19 -6.13 -17.92
N LEU A 131 -5.82 -5.73 -16.82
CA LEU A 131 -5.36 -4.62 -15.98
C LEU A 131 -4.01 -4.94 -15.32
N TYR A 132 -3.85 -6.17 -14.81
CA TYR A 132 -2.60 -6.63 -14.19
C TYR A 132 -1.42 -6.56 -15.17
N PHE A 133 -1.61 -7.07 -16.42
CA PHE A 133 -0.54 -6.97 -17.43
C PHE A 133 -0.31 -5.54 -17.90
N GLY A 134 -1.33 -4.69 -17.91
CA GLY A 134 -1.17 -3.25 -18.11
C GLY A 134 -0.24 -2.64 -17.07
N ILE A 135 -0.49 -2.92 -15.78
CA ILE A 135 0.35 -2.49 -14.67
C ILE A 135 1.78 -3.03 -14.80
N LEU A 136 1.92 -4.31 -15.13
CA LEU A 136 3.22 -4.96 -15.27
C LEU A 136 4.08 -4.29 -16.34
N ASN A 137 3.49 -3.94 -17.49
CA ASN A 137 4.21 -3.41 -18.64
C ASN A 137 4.42 -1.89 -18.59
N HIS A 138 3.45 -1.15 -18.09
CA HIS A 138 3.42 0.31 -18.16
C HIS A 138 3.50 1.00 -16.80
N GLY A 139 3.31 0.26 -15.68
CA GLY A 139 3.18 0.85 -14.36
C GLY A 139 1.79 1.42 -14.11
N CYS A 140 1.67 2.18 -13.01
CA CYS A 140 0.40 2.76 -12.53
C CYS A 140 0.40 4.28 -12.51
N MET A 141 1.49 4.93 -12.86
CA MET A 141 1.63 6.40 -12.85
C MET A 141 2.49 6.83 -14.02
#